data_3fff0a921eed4bf01190225fd15d6b8b
#
_entry.id   3fff0a921eed4bf01190225fd15d6b8b
#
_cell.length_a   1.000
_cell.length_b   1.000
_cell.length_c   1.000
_cell.angle_alpha   90.00
_cell.angle_beta   90.00
_cell.angle_gamma   90.00
#
_symmetry.space_group_name_H-M   'P 1'
#
loop_
_entity.id
_entity.type
_entity.pdbx_description
1 polymer ?
#
loop_
_entity_poly.entity_id
_entity_poly.type
_entity_poly.pdbx_seq_one_letter_code
_entity_poly.pdbx_strand_id
1 'polypeptide(L)'
;SSAASDVYKRQAFRWCTEKMKIKPTARFIIEQVDECGEAIILIGTRKAESATRARSVKKHEIHGKRLTNHTLLANTYVYAPIKELLLEEVWYIINTIPSPWGFDNKILFNIYLDASADDYECPTVVTDKSHGSCGQSRFGCWTCTVVKDDKSMRSLIKNGREWMQPLYDFRLKLDQERNIIENRFPLRRDGRKAVNDMGPYTFTYRAQLLEGLLNIQHELQQHTPEIKLISDQE
;
A
#
# COMPACT_ATOMS: atom_id res chain seq x y z
N SER A 1 -17.76 12.94 -17.06
CA SER A 1 -18.30 11.73 -16.38
C SER A 1 -17.49 10.46 -16.62
N SER A 2 -16.54 10.40 -17.57
CA SER A 2 -15.75 9.19 -17.86
C SER A 2 -14.63 8.92 -16.82
N ALA A 3 -13.98 9.95 -16.30
CA ALA A 3 -12.85 9.81 -15.39
C ALA A 3 -13.23 9.17 -14.04
N ALA A 4 -14.39 9.49 -13.48
CA ALA A 4 -14.87 8.91 -12.22
C ALA A 4 -15.23 7.41 -12.38
N SER A 5 -15.78 7.02 -13.54
CA SER A 5 -16.06 5.62 -13.88
C SER A 5 -14.78 4.79 -13.99
N ASP A 6 -13.70 5.36 -14.55
CA ASP A 6 -12.43 4.66 -14.73
C ASP A 6 -11.68 4.49 -13.40
N VAL A 7 -11.74 5.46 -12.49
CA VAL A 7 -11.18 5.36 -11.14
C VAL A 7 -11.89 4.27 -10.35
N TYR A 8 -13.22 4.19 -10.43
CA TYR A 8 -14.01 3.15 -9.76
C TYR A 8 -13.71 1.74 -10.30
N LYS A 9 -13.61 1.58 -11.62
CA LYS A 9 -13.22 0.31 -12.26
C LYS A 9 -11.81 -0.13 -11.87
N ARG A 10 -10.86 0.81 -11.73
CA ARG A 10 -9.48 0.54 -11.28
C ARG A 10 -9.43 0.10 -9.82
N GLN A 11 -10.24 0.73 -8.95
CA GLN A 11 -10.30 0.35 -7.53
C GLN A 11 -10.91 -1.04 -7.31
N ALA A 12 -11.87 -1.46 -8.15
CA ALA A 12 -12.47 -2.79 -8.07
C ALA A 12 -11.49 -3.92 -8.45
N PHE A 13 -10.46 -3.64 -9.28
CA PHE A 13 -9.51 -4.63 -9.77
C PHE A 13 -8.17 -4.61 -9.00
N ARG A 14 -8.23 -4.65 -7.69
CA ARG A 14 -7.03 -4.73 -6.83
C ARG A 14 -6.61 -6.17 -6.59
N TRP A 15 -6.25 -6.90 -7.65
CA TRP A 15 -5.76 -8.28 -7.55
C TRP A 15 -4.56 -8.42 -6.59
N CYS A 16 -3.72 -7.37 -6.51
CA CYS A 16 -2.58 -7.34 -5.59
C CYS A 16 -3.01 -7.43 -4.13
N THR A 17 -4.10 -6.80 -3.73
CA THR A 17 -4.61 -6.90 -2.34
C THR A 17 -5.00 -8.34 -2.02
N GLU A 18 -5.69 -9.02 -2.93
CA GLU A 18 -6.07 -10.42 -2.74
C GLU A 18 -4.85 -11.36 -2.75
N LYS A 19 -4.00 -11.24 -3.78
CA LYS A 19 -2.89 -12.18 -4.03
C LYS A 19 -1.70 -11.99 -3.12
N MET A 20 -1.36 -10.73 -2.79
CA MET A 20 -0.14 -10.40 -2.05
C MET A 20 -0.38 -10.09 -0.58
N LYS A 21 -1.64 -9.87 -0.17
CA LYS A 21 -1.97 -9.55 1.24
C LYS A 21 -2.95 -10.56 1.82
N ILE A 22 -4.19 -10.65 1.29
CA ILE A 22 -5.25 -11.43 1.92
C ILE A 22 -4.93 -12.92 1.92
N LYS A 23 -4.61 -13.51 0.76
CA LYS A 23 -4.35 -14.96 0.66
C LYS A 23 -3.12 -15.43 1.46
N PRO A 24 -1.94 -14.79 1.37
CA PRO A 24 -0.79 -15.17 2.18
C PRO A 24 -1.07 -15.05 3.69
N THR A 25 -1.71 -13.94 4.10
CA THR A 25 -2.06 -13.74 5.52
C THR A 25 -3.06 -14.80 5.99
N ALA A 26 -4.09 -15.10 5.21
CA ALA A 26 -5.08 -16.12 5.58
C ALA A 26 -4.44 -17.52 5.70
N ARG A 27 -3.51 -17.87 4.79
CA ARG A 27 -2.77 -19.15 4.87
C ARG A 27 -1.97 -19.21 6.16
N PHE A 28 -1.18 -18.18 6.45
CA PHE A 28 -0.39 -18.12 7.67
C PHE A 28 -1.26 -18.25 8.94
N ILE A 29 -2.41 -17.56 8.98
CA ILE A 29 -3.32 -17.65 10.13
C ILE A 29 -3.88 -19.08 10.29
N ILE A 30 -4.26 -19.74 9.19
CA ILE A 30 -4.75 -21.12 9.22
C ILE A 30 -3.68 -22.06 9.77
N GLU A 31 -2.43 -21.94 9.27
CA GLU A 31 -1.30 -22.71 9.76
C GLU A 31 -1.09 -22.50 11.28
N GLN A 32 -1.21 -21.25 11.77
CA GLN A 32 -1.11 -20.98 13.21
C GLN A 32 -2.27 -21.54 14.01
N VAL A 33 -3.49 -21.51 13.49
CA VAL A 33 -4.66 -22.12 14.14
C VAL A 33 -4.52 -23.64 14.19
N ASP A 34 -4.03 -24.26 13.11
CA ASP A 34 -3.80 -25.72 13.07
C ASP A 34 -2.73 -26.16 14.07
N GLU A 35 -1.71 -25.34 14.29
CA GLU A 35 -0.62 -25.61 15.21
C GLU A 35 -0.97 -25.31 16.69
N CYS A 36 -1.64 -24.18 16.94
CA CYS A 36 -1.86 -23.63 18.28
C CYS A 36 -3.30 -23.73 18.77
N GLY A 37 -4.25 -24.16 17.92
CA GLY A 37 -5.68 -24.26 18.22
C GLY A 37 -6.46 -22.96 18.02
N GLU A 38 -5.85 -21.80 18.23
CA GLU A 38 -6.46 -20.49 18.03
C GLU A 38 -5.41 -19.44 17.65
N ALA A 39 -5.86 -18.31 17.06
CA ALA A 39 -5.01 -17.18 16.71
C ALA A 39 -5.67 -15.84 17.04
N ILE A 40 -4.85 -14.88 17.49
CA ILE A 40 -5.28 -13.48 17.70
C ILE A 40 -4.52 -12.59 16.72
N ILE A 41 -5.27 -11.89 15.87
CA ILE A 41 -4.73 -10.93 14.90
C ILE A 41 -4.77 -9.54 15.53
N LEU A 42 -3.61 -8.89 15.62
CA LEU A 42 -3.52 -7.49 16.01
C LEU A 42 -3.59 -6.60 14.78
N ILE A 43 -4.52 -5.62 14.77
CA ILE A 43 -4.66 -4.68 13.68
C ILE A 43 -4.57 -3.23 14.17
N GLY A 44 -3.79 -2.40 13.43
CA GLY A 44 -3.63 -0.98 13.70
C GLY A 44 -4.75 -0.11 13.10
N THR A 45 -6.01 -0.59 13.12
CA THR A 45 -7.14 0.12 12.53
C THR A 45 -7.75 1.10 13.53
N ARG A 46 -8.09 2.32 13.09
CA ARG A 46 -8.73 3.35 13.91
C ARG A 46 -10.08 3.76 13.30
N LYS A 47 -11.07 4.05 14.15
CA LYS A 47 -12.39 4.56 13.72
C LYS A 47 -12.26 5.90 13.00
N ALA A 48 -11.34 6.75 13.46
CA ALA A 48 -11.10 8.09 12.90
C ALA A 48 -10.51 8.12 11.49
N GLU A 49 -10.00 6.97 10.96
CA GLU A 49 -9.36 6.95 9.63
C GLU A 49 -10.34 7.11 8.46
N SER A 50 -11.56 6.62 8.58
CA SER A 50 -12.62 6.80 7.58
C SER A 50 -13.99 6.34 8.09
N ALA A 51 -15.05 6.92 7.54
CA ALA A 51 -16.43 6.50 7.83
C ALA A 51 -16.67 5.01 7.53
N THR A 52 -16.01 4.45 6.52
CA THR A 52 -16.10 3.02 6.19
C THR A 52 -15.45 2.16 7.28
N ARG A 53 -14.28 2.55 7.79
CA ARG A 53 -13.61 1.84 8.89
C ARG A 53 -14.40 1.96 10.18
N ALA A 54 -14.91 3.14 10.53
CA ALA A 54 -15.79 3.34 11.69
C ALA A 54 -17.00 2.42 11.67
N ARG A 55 -17.68 2.33 10.51
CA ARG A 55 -18.83 1.43 10.33
C ARG A 55 -18.42 -0.05 10.44
N SER A 56 -17.29 -0.43 9.86
CA SER A 56 -16.80 -1.80 9.95
C SER A 56 -16.45 -2.19 11.38
N VAL A 57 -15.73 -1.36 12.10
CA VAL A 57 -15.40 -1.60 13.52
C VAL A 57 -16.68 -1.73 14.33
N LYS A 58 -17.62 -0.77 14.22
CA LYS A 58 -18.90 -0.78 14.94
C LYS A 58 -19.73 -2.05 14.64
N LYS A 59 -19.73 -2.51 13.40
CA LYS A 59 -20.47 -3.72 12.98
C LYS A 59 -20.00 -4.99 13.68
N HIS A 60 -18.69 -5.11 13.93
CA HIS A 60 -18.08 -6.33 14.48
C HIS A 60 -17.74 -6.21 15.96
N GLU A 61 -17.89 -5.01 16.53
CA GLU A 61 -17.61 -4.76 17.94
C GLU A 61 -18.64 -5.48 18.83
N ILE A 62 -18.14 -6.22 19.82
CA ILE A 62 -18.98 -6.88 20.85
C ILE A 62 -18.85 -6.05 22.11
N HIS A 63 -19.98 -5.54 22.62
CA HIS A 63 -19.99 -4.70 23.82
C HIS A 63 -19.32 -5.42 25.01
N GLY A 64 -18.41 -4.74 25.68
CA GLY A 64 -17.67 -5.27 26.83
C GLY A 64 -16.56 -6.25 26.49
N LYS A 65 -16.33 -6.60 25.21
CA LYS A 65 -15.24 -7.48 24.79
C LYS A 65 -14.16 -6.70 24.04
N ARG A 66 -12.89 -7.04 24.31
CA ARG A 66 -11.73 -6.50 23.59
C ARG A 66 -11.49 -7.21 22.26
N LEU A 67 -11.79 -8.52 22.22
CA LEU A 67 -11.64 -9.38 21.06
C LEU A 67 -12.96 -9.48 20.28
N THR A 68 -12.85 -9.54 18.97
CA THR A 68 -13.97 -9.83 18.07
C THR A 68 -13.62 -11.05 17.24
N ASN A 69 -14.62 -11.84 16.83
CA ASN A 69 -14.39 -12.99 15.98
C ASN A 69 -13.98 -12.53 14.57
N HIS A 70 -13.04 -13.25 13.97
CA HIS A 70 -12.73 -13.04 12.55
C HIS A 70 -13.92 -13.50 11.69
N THR A 71 -14.23 -12.75 10.62
CA THR A 71 -15.45 -12.96 9.84
C THR A 71 -15.46 -14.23 8.98
N LEU A 72 -14.27 -14.75 8.64
CA LEU A 72 -14.11 -15.86 7.69
C LEU A 72 -13.34 -17.05 8.25
N LEU A 73 -12.48 -16.83 9.24
CA LEU A 73 -11.60 -17.88 9.78
C LEU A 73 -12.10 -18.30 11.16
N ALA A 74 -12.34 -19.61 11.32
CA ALA A 74 -12.70 -20.19 12.61
C ALA A 74 -11.53 -20.06 13.61
N ASN A 75 -11.83 -20.07 14.91
CA ASN A 75 -10.87 -20.00 16.00
C ASN A 75 -9.86 -18.83 15.85
N THR A 76 -10.27 -17.78 15.16
CA THR A 76 -9.45 -16.61 14.92
C THR A 76 -10.15 -15.37 15.48
N TYR A 77 -9.42 -14.61 16.27
CA TYR A 77 -9.90 -13.39 16.90
C TYR A 77 -9.16 -12.17 16.38
N VAL A 78 -9.79 -11.01 16.43
CA VAL A 78 -9.20 -9.74 16.04
C VAL A 78 -9.16 -8.82 17.25
N TYR A 79 -8.01 -8.22 17.48
CA TYR A 79 -7.78 -7.18 18.47
C TYR A 79 -7.28 -5.90 17.81
N ALA A 80 -8.00 -4.80 18.00
CA ALA A 80 -7.63 -3.47 17.51
C ALA A 80 -7.34 -2.54 18.70
N PRO A 81 -6.11 -2.56 19.26
CA PRO A 81 -5.78 -1.84 20.49
C PRO A 81 -5.92 -0.32 20.38
N ILE A 82 -5.71 0.23 19.17
CA ILE A 82 -5.72 1.67 18.92
C ILE A 82 -6.99 2.16 18.23
N LYS A 83 -8.08 1.37 18.22
CA LYS A 83 -9.29 1.66 17.43
C LYS A 83 -9.96 3.00 17.76
N GLU A 84 -9.82 3.48 18.98
CA GLU A 84 -10.42 4.74 19.46
C GLU A 84 -9.47 5.94 19.34
N LEU A 85 -8.18 5.73 19.11
CA LEU A 85 -7.18 6.80 19.08
C LEU A 85 -7.34 7.69 17.84
N LEU A 86 -7.11 8.98 18.05
CA LEU A 86 -6.93 9.96 16.98
C LEU A 86 -5.52 9.86 16.39
N LEU A 87 -5.28 10.47 15.23
CA LEU A 87 -3.97 10.44 14.58
C LEU A 87 -2.90 11.14 15.42
N GLU A 88 -3.25 12.28 15.98
CA GLU A 88 -2.39 13.06 16.88
C GLU A 88 -1.97 12.28 18.12
N GLU A 89 -2.89 11.49 18.71
CA GLU A 89 -2.59 10.65 19.87
C GLU A 89 -1.61 9.53 19.52
N VAL A 90 -1.77 8.93 18.33
CA VAL A 90 -0.81 7.92 17.83
C VAL A 90 0.58 8.54 17.66
N TRP A 91 0.68 9.72 17.05
CA TRP A 91 1.96 10.40 16.89
C TRP A 91 2.56 10.85 18.22
N TYR A 92 1.72 11.31 19.14
CA TYR A 92 2.16 11.64 20.50
C TYR A 92 2.80 10.42 21.18
N ILE A 93 2.15 9.26 21.14
CA ILE A 93 2.67 8.01 21.70
C ILE A 93 4.00 7.64 21.04
N ILE A 94 4.06 7.63 19.70
CA ILE A 94 5.25 7.24 18.95
C ILE A 94 6.44 8.17 19.23
N ASN A 95 6.20 9.47 19.39
CA ASN A 95 7.27 10.44 19.64
C ASN A 95 7.69 10.50 21.13
N THR A 96 6.82 10.09 22.05
CA THR A 96 7.08 10.21 23.51
C THR A 96 7.63 8.90 24.08
N ILE A 97 7.15 7.75 23.59
CA ILE A 97 7.52 6.45 24.13
C ILE A 97 8.61 5.82 23.25
N PRO A 98 9.77 5.48 23.80
CA PRO A 98 10.81 4.78 23.05
C PRO A 98 10.29 3.45 22.48
N SER A 99 10.73 3.13 21.26
CA SER A 99 10.41 1.85 20.63
C SER A 99 10.99 0.68 21.45
N PRO A 100 10.20 -0.33 21.80
CA PRO A 100 10.68 -1.47 22.60
C PRO A 100 11.70 -2.35 21.87
N TRP A 101 11.84 -2.20 20.56
CA TRP A 101 12.85 -2.89 19.73
C TRP A 101 14.04 -2.00 19.34
N GLY A 102 14.21 -0.84 19.99
CA GLY A 102 15.37 0.03 19.81
C GLY A 102 15.38 0.89 18.54
N PHE A 103 14.29 0.92 17.75
CA PHE A 103 14.18 1.78 16.56
C PHE A 103 13.96 3.24 16.97
N ASP A 104 14.64 4.17 16.30
CA ASP A 104 14.37 5.60 16.49
C ASP A 104 13.09 6.02 15.76
N ASN A 105 12.03 6.21 16.54
CA ASN A 105 10.73 6.64 16.02
C ASN A 105 10.75 8.01 15.30
N LYS A 106 11.76 8.86 15.56
CA LYS A 106 11.93 10.13 14.86
C LYS A 106 12.21 9.93 13.37
N ILE A 107 12.91 8.85 13.01
CA ILE A 107 13.13 8.49 11.60
C ILE A 107 11.80 8.25 10.90
N LEU A 108 10.89 7.48 11.53
CA LEU A 108 9.56 7.24 10.99
C LEU A 108 8.76 8.53 10.85
N PHE A 109 8.77 9.38 11.88
CA PHE A 109 8.08 10.66 11.87
C PHE A 109 8.56 11.56 10.72
N ASN A 110 9.88 11.69 10.54
CA ASN A 110 10.49 12.49 9.47
C ASN A 110 10.12 11.95 8.08
N ILE A 111 10.08 10.62 7.87
CA ILE A 111 9.64 10.03 6.60
C ILE A 111 8.19 10.47 6.27
N TYR A 112 7.30 10.46 7.25
CA TYR A 112 5.93 10.91 7.05
C TYR A 112 5.83 12.41 6.83
N LEU A 113 6.61 13.21 7.54
CA LEU A 113 6.69 14.64 7.37
C LEU A 113 7.17 15.00 5.95
N ASP A 114 8.28 14.41 5.51
CA ASP A 114 8.85 14.62 4.18
C ASP A 114 7.86 14.20 3.06
N ALA A 115 7.11 13.13 3.27
CA ALA A 115 6.12 12.67 2.29
C ALA A 115 4.84 13.52 2.22
N SER A 116 4.58 14.37 3.23
CA SER A 116 3.40 15.21 3.34
C SER A 116 3.66 16.68 2.99
N ALA A 117 4.90 17.09 2.79
CA ALA A 117 5.31 18.49 2.68
C ALA A 117 4.69 19.28 1.52
N ASP A 118 4.15 18.62 0.50
CA ASP A 118 3.45 19.32 -0.61
C ASP A 118 2.12 19.97 -0.18
N ASP A 119 1.50 19.48 0.89
CA ASP A 119 0.19 19.97 1.34
C ASP A 119 0.27 20.89 2.60
N TYR A 120 1.49 21.25 3.05
CA TYR A 120 1.75 22.02 4.29
C TYR A 120 1.06 21.44 5.54
N GLU A 121 0.60 20.21 5.49
CA GLU A 121 -0.05 19.56 6.61
C GLU A 121 0.96 18.78 7.45
N CYS A 122 1.20 19.28 8.64
CA CYS A 122 1.91 18.52 9.67
C CYS A 122 1.17 17.18 9.88
N PRO A 123 1.83 16.02 9.89
CA PRO A 123 1.19 14.74 10.13
C PRO A 123 0.44 14.66 11.47
N THR A 124 0.70 15.61 12.38
CA THR A 124 0.02 15.72 13.67
C THR A 124 -1.21 16.64 13.65
N VAL A 125 -1.38 17.49 12.61
CA VAL A 125 -2.48 18.46 12.52
C VAL A 125 -3.36 18.12 11.32
N VAL A 126 -4.52 17.55 11.57
CA VAL A 126 -5.56 17.30 10.55
C VAL A 126 -6.50 18.48 10.53
N THR A 127 -6.27 19.45 9.63
CA THR A 127 -7.12 20.65 9.49
C THR A 127 -8.40 20.38 8.72
N ASP A 128 -8.45 19.34 7.88
CA ASP A 128 -9.64 18.99 7.09
C ASP A 128 -10.21 17.63 7.50
N LYS A 129 -11.41 17.67 8.10
CA LYS A 129 -12.15 16.47 8.52
C LYS A 129 -12.66 15.61 7.36
N SER A 130 -12.51 16.05 6.10
CA SER A 130 -12.97 15.33 4.92
C SER A 130 -12.01 14.22 4.46
N HIS A 131 -10.73 14.26 4.88
CA HIS A 131 -9.69 13.32 4.45
C HIS A 131 -8.98 12.66 5.63
N GLY A 132 -9.71 11.83 6.36
CA GLY A 132 -9.24 11.12 7.56
C GLY A 132 -8.22 9.99 7.32
N SER A 133 -7.24 10.18 6.46
CA SER A 133 -6.09 9.25 6.33
C SER A 133 -4.79 10.03 6.49
N CYS A 134 -3.79 9.40 7.12
CA CYS A 134 -2.45 9.93 7.33
C CYS A 134 -1.91 10.67 6.09
N GLY A 135 -2.15 11.97 5.90
CA GLY A 135 -1.68 12.80 4.80
C GLY A 135 -1.66 12.18 3.39
N GLN A 136 -2.52 11.16 3.14
CA GLN A 136 -2.50 10.36 1.91
C GLN A 136 -1.14 9.71 1.59
N SER A 137 -0.20 9.70 2.53
CA SER A 137 1.13 9.10 2.35
C SER A 137 1.02 7.61 2.01
N ARG A 138 1.71 7.20 0.96
CA ARG A 138 1.70 5.82 0.47
C ARG A 138 3.13 5.32 0.36
N PHE A 139 3.39 4.21 1.05
CA PHE A 139 4.69 3.56 1.02
C PHE A 139 4.56 2.11 0.53
N GLY A 140 5.59 1.60 -0.14
CA GLY A 140 5.70 0.21 -0.56
C GLY A 140 4.89 -0.20 -1.80
N CYS A 141 4.20 0.73 -2.48
CA CYS A 141 3.45 0.47 -3.71
C CYS A 141 3.87 1.42 -4.84
N TRP A 142 5.15 1.70 -4.97
CA TRP A 142 5.67 2.70 -5.89
C TRP A 142 5.34 2.42 -7.37
N THR A 143 5.23 1.16 -7.80
CA THR A 143 4.83 0.79 -9.16
C THR A 143 3.31 0.82 -9.39
N CYS A 144 2.50 1.14 -8.36
CA CYS A 144 1.05 1.07 -8.45
C CYS A 144 0.47 2.23 -9.26
N THR A 145 -0.17 1.91 -10.40
CA THR A 145 -0.86 2.88 -11.27
C THR A 145 -2.36 3.02 -10.98
N VAL A 146 -2.84 2.55 -9.82
CA VAL A 146 -4.23 2.78 -9.37
C VAL A 146 -4.48 4.25 -9.05
N VAL A 147 -3.48 4.95 -8.52
CA VAL A 147 -3.49 6.41 -8.40
C VAL A 147 -2.70 7.01 -9.55
N LYS A 148 -3.18 8.14 -10.07
CA LYS A 148 -2.56 8.82 -11.22
C LYS A 148 -1.18 9.37 -10.84
N ASP A 149 -1.05 9.95 -9.65
CA ASP A 149 0.18 10.56 -9.15
C ASP A 149 0.55 9.98 -7.78
N ASP A 150 1.83 9.70 -7.56
CA ASP A 150 2.38 9.34 -6.26
C ASP A 150 2.94 10.60 -5.58
N LYS A 151 2.07 11.33 -4.93
CA LYS A 151 2.41 12.57 -4.22
C LYS A 151 3.49 12.34 -3.16
N SER A 152 3.42 11.22 -2.44
CA SER A 152 4.40 10.91 -1.39
C SER A 152 5.80 10.75 -1.95
N MET A 153 5.96 10.01 -3.05
CA MET A 153 7.26 9.83 -3.70
C MET A 153 7.80 11.17 -4.25
N ARG A 154 6.92 11.97 -4.87
CA ARG A 154 7.30 13.29 -5.36
C ARG A 154 7.75 14.23 -4.24
N SER A 155 7.07 14.23 -3.10
CA SER A 155 7.45 15.03 -1.94
C SER A 155 8.77 14.56 -1.34
N LEU A 156 9.01 13.24 -1.25
CA LEU A 156 10.29 12.69 -0.80
C LEU A 156 11.46 13.13 -1.70
N ILE A 157 11.25 13.13 -3.03
CA ILE A 157 12.25 13.60 -3.99
C ILE A 157 12.56 15.08 -3.76
N LYS A 158 11.54 15.95 -3.64
CA LYS A 158 11.71 17.37 -3.34
C LYS A 158 12.43 17.64 -2.03
N ASN A 159 12.25 16.77 -1.05
CA ASN A 159 12.84 16.88 0.29
C ASN A 159 14.20 16.16 0.40
N GLY A 160 14.94 16.05 -0.72
CA GLY A 160 16.32 15.61 -0.74
C GLY A 160 16.52 14.11 -1.00
N ARG A 161 15.48 13.37 -1.40
CA ARG A 161 15.61 11.95 -1.81
C ARG A 161 15.66 11.83 -3.33
N GLU A 162 16.51 12.61 -3.98
CA GLU A 162 16.64 12.70 -5.43
C GLU A 162 16.95 11.36 -6.09
N TRP A 163 17.60 10.45 -5.38
CA TRP A 163 17.88 9.09 -5.84
C TRP A 163 16.61 8.31 -6.21
N MET A 164 15.44 8.71 -5.74
CA MET A 164 14.16 8.09 -6.09
C MET A 164 13.60 8.53 -7.45
N GLN A 165 14.19 9.54 -8.10
CA GLN A 165 13.71 10.08 -9.38
C GLN A 165 13.57 9.00 -10.48
N PRO A 166 14.56 8.12 -10.73
CA PRO A 166 14.41 7.08 -11.74
C PRO A 166 13.23 6.11 -11.48
N LEU A 167 12.93 5.84 -10.19
CA LEU A 167 11.78 5.02 -9.81
C LEU A 167 10.46 5.74 -10.12
N TYR A 168 10.39 7.02 -9.85
CA TYR A 168 9.22 7.83 -10.15
C TYR A 168 8.97 7.93 -11.65
N ASP A 169 10.00 8.15 -12.45
CA ASP A 169 9.92 8.23 -13.91
C ASP A 169 9.47 6.88 -14.51
N PHE A 170 9.99 5.77 -14.01
CA PHE A 170 9.55 4.43 -14.41
C PHE A 170 8.06 4.20 -14.09
N ARG A 171 7.60 4.65 -12.93
CA ARG A 171 6.18 4.59 -12.58
C ARG A 171 5.32 5.42 -13.52
N LEU A 172 5.76 6.64 -13.90
CA LEU A 172 5.04 7.47 -14.87
C LEU A 172 4.94 6.78 -16.23
N LYS A 173 6.03 6.16 -16.70
CA LYS A 173 6.04 5.34 -17.91
C LYS A 173 5.01 4.22 -17.82
N LEU A 174 4.96 3.47 -16.71
CA LEU A 174 3.96 2.43 -16.50
C LEU A 174 2.52 2.95 -16.58
N ASP A 175 2.23 4.14 -16.05
CA ASP A 175 0.90 4.73 -16.10
C ASP A 175 0.53 5.22 -17.51
N GLN A 176 1.46 5.81 -18.23
CA GLN A 176 1.27 6.30 -19.59
C GLN A 176 1.07 5.14 -20.58
N GLU A 177 1.89 4.11 -20.49
CA GLU A 177 1.93 3.02 -21.46
C GLU A 177 0.97 1.86 -21.16
N ARG A 178 0.34 1.83 -19.99
CA ARG A 178 -0.51 0.71 -19.57
C ARG A 178 -1.73 0.46 -20.44
N ASN A 179 -2.22 1.48 -21.16
CA ASN A 179 -3.41 1.40 -22.01
C ASN A 179 -3.06 1.36 -23.51
N ILE A 180 -1.80 1.21 -23.86
CA ILE A 180 -1.37 1.04 -25.25
C ILE A 180 -1.71 -0.38 -25.68
N ILE A 181 -2.56 -0.52 -26.73
CA ILE A 181 -3.10 -1.82 -27.20
C ILE A 181 -1.98 -2.69 -27.76
N GLU A 182 -1.01 -2.11 -28.43
CA GLU A 182 0.16 -2.78 -29.02
C GLU A 182 1.01 -3.51 -27.96
N ASN A 183 0.96 -3.02 -26.72
CA ASN A 183 1.65 -3.64 -25.59
C ASN A 183 0.84 -4.78 -24.94
N ARG A 184 -0.34 -5.10 -25.47
CA ARG A 184 -1.28 -6.05 -24.85
C ARG A 184 -1.63 -7.20 -25.78
N PHE A 185 -1.83 -8.38 -25.19
CA PHE A 185 -2.49 -9.47 -25.90
C PHE A 185 -4.00 -9.20 -25.98
N PRO A 186 -4.65 -9.57 -27.11
CA PRO A 186 -6.11 -9.42 -27.24
C PRO A 186 -6.88 -10.47 -26.40
N LEU A 187 -6.19 -11.53 -25.96
CA LEU A 187 -6.77 -12.63 -25.20
C LEU A 187 -6.34 -12.59 -23.74
N ARG A 188 -7.21 -13.06 -22.85
CA ARG A 188 -6.89 -13.34 -21.45
C ARG A 188 -6.02 -14.60 -21.34
N ARG A 189 -5.45 -14.87 -20.17
CA ARG A 189 -4.65 -16.08 -19.90
C ARG A 189 -5.45 -17.38 -20.06
N ASP A 190 -6.76 -17.31 -19.91
CA ASP A 190 -7.69 -18.44 -20.08
C ASP A 190 -8.22 -18.60 -21.52
N GLY A 191 -7.64 -17.88 -22.49
CA GLY A 191 -7.97 -17.92 -23.90
C GLY A 191 -9.20 -17.10 -24.30
N ARG A 192 -9.96 -16.55 -23.38
CA ARG A 192 -11.14 -15.71 -23.70
C ARG A 192 -10.68 -14.32 -24.17
N LYS A 193 -11.49 -13.71 -25.04
CA LYS A 193 -11.25 -12.36 -25.51
C LYS A 193 -11.21 -11.38 -24.32
N ALA A 194 -10.19 -10.52 -24.30
CA ALA A 194 -10.10 -9.48 -23.30
C ALA A 194 -11.03 -8.31 -23.65
N VAL A 195 -11.52 -7.62 -22.64
CA VAL A 195 -12.34 -6.41 -22.83
C VAL A 195 -11.45 -5.34 -23.45
N ASN A 196 -11.88 -4.76 -24.58
CA ASN A 196 -11.15 -3.77 -25.36
C ASN A 196 -9.73 -4.24 -25.76
N ASP A 197 -9.54 -5.54 -26.00
CA ASP A 197 -8.26 -6.16 -26.33
C ASP A 197 -7.13 -5.92 -25.29
N MET A 198 -7.51 -5.59 -24.06
CA MET A 198 -6.62 -5.23 -22.96
C MET A 198 -6.33 -6.45 -22.06
N GLY A 199 -5.75 -7.49 -22.64
CA GLY A 199 -5.26 -8.64 -21.93
C GLY A 199 -3.92 -8.41 -21.22
N PRO A 200 -3.16 -9.47 -20.91
CA PRO A 200 -1.82 -9.35 -20.34
C PRO A 200 -0.86 -8.57 -21.26
N TYR A 201 0.20 -8.02 -20.70
CA TYR A 201 1.27 -7.44 -21.51
C TYR A 201 1.92 -8.49 -22.42
N THR A 202 2.31 -8.07 -23.64
CA THR A 202 3.08 -8.89 -24.58
C THR A 202 4.44 -9.28 -23.99
N PHE A 203 5.03 -10.35 -24.50
CA PHE A 203 6.35 -10.79 -24.05
C PHE A 203 7.42 -9.73 -24.31
N THR A 204 7.37 -9.10 -25.50
CA THR A 204 8.28 -8.01 -25.87
C THR A 204 8.20 -6.84 -24.90
N TYR A 205 6.99 -6.38 -24.60
CA TYR A 205 6.84 -5.26 -23.68
C TYR A 205 7.27 -5.61 -22.25
N ARG A 206 7.01 -6.84 -21.80
CA ARG A 206 7.51 -7.31 -20.49
C ARG A 206 9.04 -7.34 -20.42
N ALA A 207 9.70 -7.77 -21.51
CA ALA A 207 11.16 -7.74 -21.59
C ALA A 207 11.70 -6.30 -21.50
N GLN A 208 11.07 -5.35 -22.20
CA GLN A 208 11.43 -3.92 -22.11
C GLN A 208 11.23 -3.34 -20.70
N LEU A 209 10.17 -3.74 -20.01
CA LEU A 209 9.95 -3.33 -18.62
C LEU A 209 11.01 -3.91 -17.67
N LEU A 210 11.37 -5.18 -17.86
CA LEU A 210 12.42 -5.83 -17.07
C LEU A 210 13.78 -5.16 -17.30
N GLU A 211 14.16 -4.94 -18.55
CA GLU A 211 15.40 -4.22 -18.92
C GLU A 211 15.43 -2.83 -18.28
N GLY A 212 14.33 -2.06 -18.38
CA GLY A 212 14.22 -0.75 -17.73
C GLY A 212 14.40 -0.82 -16.22
N LEU A 213 13.79 -1.82 -15.56
CA LEU A 213 13.92 -2.01 -14.11
C LEU A 213 15.35 -2.39 -13.69
N LEU A 214 16.03 -3.26 -14.46
CA LEU A 214 17.41 -3.66 -14.21
C LEU A 214 18.39 -2.49 -14.41
N ASN A 215 18.18 -1.66 -15.42
CA ASN A 215 18.98 -0.45 -15.64
C ASN A 215 18.85 0.53 -14.46
N ILE A 216 17.64 0.75 -13.98
CA ILE A 216 17.40 1.58 -12.78
C ILE A 216 18.07 0.95 -11.55
N GLN A 217 17.94 -0.35 -11.34
CA GLN A 217 18.63 -1.02 -10.24
C GLN A 217 20.14 -0.82 -10.30
N HIS A 218 20.74 -0.98 -11.48
CA HIS A 218 22.16 -0.76 -11.67
C HIS A 218 22.59 0.70 -11.37
N GLU A 219 21.82 1.67 -11.83
CA GLU A 219 22.04 3.09 -11.53
C GLU A 219 21.98 3.36 -10.02
N LEU A 220 20.95 2.87 -9.33
CA LEU A 220 20.80 3.05 -7.90
C LEU A 220 21.91 2.38 -7.09
N GLN A 221 22.38 1.22 -7.52
CA GLN A 221 23.45 0.48 -6.87
C GLN A 221 24.82 1.17 -6.93
N GLN A 222 25.01 2.12 -7.82
CA GLN A 222 26.23 2.95 -7.84
C GLN A 222 26.34 3.83 -6.57
N HIS A 223 25.21 4.18 -5.96
CA HIS A 223 25.14 5.02 -4.77
C HIS A 223 24.75 4.22 -3.51
N THR A 224 23.96 3.17 -3.68
CA THR A 224 23.42 2.35 -2.58
C THR A 224 23.44 0.88 -2.99
N PRO A 225 24.58 0.19 -2.80
CA PRO A 225 24.80 -1.19 -3.33
C PRO A 225 23.78 -2.23 -2.86
N GLU A 226 23.17 -2.05 -1.69
CA GLU A 226 22.17 -2.97 -1.12
C GLU A 226 20.79 -2.84 -1.74
N ILE A 227 20.52 -1.82 -2.56
CA ILE A 227 19.22 -1.70 -3.23
C ILE A 227 19.04 -2.83 -4.23
N LYS A 228 18.00 -3.62 -4.03
CA LYS A 228 17.59 -4.70 -4.91
C LYS A 228 16.10 -4.54 -5.25
N LEU A 229 15.79 -4.21 -6.51
CA LEU A 229 14.44 -4.01 -7.00
C LEU A 229 13.80 -5.31 -7.47
N ILE A 230 14.64 -6.23 -7.98
CA ILE A 230 14.26 -7.56 -8.43
C ILE A 230 15.35 -8.55 -8.02
N SER A 231 14.96 -9.74 -7.58
CA SER A 231 15.90 -10.79 -7.20
C SER A 231 16.24 -11.69 -8.39
N ASP A 232 17.40 -12.38 -8.34
CA ASP A 232 17.81 -13.30 -9.38
C ASP A 232 16.92 -14.56 -9.46
N GLN A 233 16.04 -14.74 -8.51
CA GLN A 233 15.07 -15.84 -8.44
C GLN A 233 13.70 -15.48 -9.00
N GLU A 234 13.45 -14.22 -9.33
CA GLU A 234 12.20 -13.71 -9.91
C GLU A 234 12.30 -13.49 -11.41
#